data_aaba372cbd21cb4172e2876683466c34
#
_entry.id   aaba372cbd21cb4172e2876683466c34
#
_cell.length_a   1.000
_cell.length_b   1.000
_cell.length_c   1.000
_cell.angle_alpha   90.00
_cell.angle_beta   90.00
_cell.angle_gamma   90.00
#
_symmetry.space_group_name_H-M   'P 1'
#
loop_
_entity.id
_entity.type
_entity.pdbx_description
1 polymer ?
#
loop_
_entity_poly.entity_id
_entity_poly.type
_entity_poly.pdbx_seq_one_letter_code
_entity_poly.pdbx_strand_id
1 'polypeptide(L)'
;MKRIAIVLTMLIAACTSPYYPGIDKPNIGGGNTQKDRDIIAYIDERLANEYYWLDEVEAKSDSFNRNVEWKKYLEESLSRLTTNADDGYVNGNGQRVYYSYIREVSSSLTRAEVKGFGIDMHTTIVFYDQQNNYYAFIIESIVPNSPAAEADIRRGDIIIKVNDSYITPNNYVSLFNKVQVNGNLSEVELQIYRRMGDSGEAETLNVELTAAQFSECSVVHSEIIEGSKRVGYLVYTGFDTHSDEVLLAALSEFDEADVNEVIIDLRTNGGGAVNSAVKLASALLPATFEGKVLCEARRNPKNVKGVASEEFLLAASDVHLDLDHLTVITSNHSASASELIIMGLRGLDIPVTVVGSTTNGKNCGMDVTRRTISSTYLEYAPITFMCLNAKGEGDWGDGIKPDVDVVALDETYPLPFVPWGSRYDVALMAALKSVGCTVGGPTRAMASESFEAAATIAEPIVGMRLYHECEQ
;
A
#
# COMPACT_ATOMS: atom_id res chain seq x y z
N MET A 1 36.06 -44.45 18.79
CA MET A 1 35.38 -43.45 17.95
C MET A 1 34.03 -44.03 17.55
N LYS A 2 32.97 -43.69 18.27
CA LYS A 2 31.61 -44.11 17.97
C LYS A 2 30.89 -42.88 17.40
N ARG A 3 30.48 -42.98 16.15
CA ARG A 3 29.62 -41.96 15.48
C ARG A 3 28.21 -42.19 15.98
N ILE A 4 27.66 -41.20 16.66
CA ILE A 4 26.23 -41.12 17.01
C ILE A 4 25.54 -40.42 15.83
N ALA A 5 24.68 -41.17 15.12
CA ALA A 5 23.77 -40.63 14.13
C ALA A 5 22.55 -40.10 14.88
N ILE A 6 22.35 -38.79 14.82
CA ILE A 6 21.12 -38.16 15.29
C ILE A 6 20.11 -38.29 14.13
N VAL A 7 19.13 -39.14 14.32
CA VAL A 7 17.96 -39.24 13.45
C VAL A 7 17.00 -38.08 13.87
N LEU A 8 16.89 -37.06 13.03
CA LEU A 8 15.94 -36.00 13.18
C LEU A 8 14.59 -36.54 12.70
N THR A 9 13.74 -36.92 13.65
CA THR A 9 12.35 -37.30 13.37
C THR A 9 11.57 -36.00 13.18
N MET A 10 11.24 -35.69 11.90
CA MET A 10 10.24 -34.67 11.62
C MET A 10 8.88 -35.15 12.16
N LEU A 11 8.43 -34.55 13.24
CA LEU A 11 7.02 -34.58 13.61
C LEU A 11 6.26 -33.70 12.62
N ILE A 12 5.60 -34.33 11.66
CA ILE A 12 4.52 -33.72 10.90
C ILE A 12 3.37 -33.57 11.90
N ALA A 13 3.27 -32.40 12.52
CA ALA A 13 2.05 -32.03 13.23
C ALA A 13 0.97 -31.82 12.19
N ALA A 14 0.15 -32.84 11.96
CA ALA A 14 -1.11 -32.66 11.30
C ALA A 14 -1.91 -31.64 12.12
N CYS A 15 -2.12 -30.44 11.58
CA CYS A 15 -3.07 -29.48 12.12
C CYS A 15 -4.46 -30.09 12.05
N THR A 16 -4.83 -30.86 13.05
CA THR A 16 -6.24 -31.16 13.32
C THR A 16 -6.82 -29.92 13.96
N SER A 17 -7.66 -29.19 13.23
CA SER A 17 -8.49 -28.10 13.76
C SER A 17 -9.07 -28.50 15.12
N PRO A 18 -8.92 -27.70 16.17
CA PRO A 18 -9.63 -27.94 17.42
C PRO A 18 -11.13 -27.78 17.15
N TYR A 19 -11.86 -28.86 17.29
CA TYR A 19 -13.32 -28.88 17.20
C TYR A 19 -13.87 -28.15 18.42
N TYR A 20 -14.49 -26.99 18.21
CA TYR A 20 -15.28 -26.33 19.25
C TYR A 20 -16.67 -26.99 19.30
N PRO A 21 -17.03 -27.68 20.41
CA PRO A 21 -18.37 -28.19 20.60
C PRO A 21 -19.30 -27.02 20.96
N GLY A 22 -20.12 -26.59 20.02
CA GLY A 22 -21.14 -25.57 20.30
C GLY A 22 -21.65 -24.82 19.07
N ILE A 23 -20.99 -24.92 17.92
CA ILE A 23 -21.55 -24.39 16.67
C ILE A 23 -22.24 -25.57 15.98
N ASP A 24 -23.54 -25.73 16.22
CA ASP A 24 -24.39 -26.58 15.40
C ASP A 24 -24.20 -26.13 13.95
N LYS A 25 -23.98 -27.11 13.02
CA LYS A 25 -23.89 -26.80 11.59
C LYS A 25 -25.14 -26.01 11.21
N PRO A 26 -24.96 -24.75 10.73
CA PRO A 26 -26.12 -23.93 10.42
C PRO A 26 -26.99 -24.61 9.40
N ASN A 27 -28.29 -24.63 9.66
CA ASN A 27 -29.30 -25.13 8.75
C ASN A 27 -29.41 -24.18 7.56
N ILE A 28 -28.63 -24.43 6.51
CA ILE A 28 -28.48 -23.56 5.33
C ILE A 28 -29.64 -23.91 4.39
N GLY A 29 -30.75 -23.24 4.56
CA GLY A 29 -31.91 -23.30 3.69
C GLY A 29 -31.80 -22.33 2.53
N GLY A 30 -31.75 -22.85 1.31
CA GLY A 30 -32.23 -22.24 0.09
C GLY A 30 -31.44 -21.08 -0.53
N GLY A 31 -30.87 -21.26 -1.70
CA GLY A 31 -30.44 -20.23 -2.63
C GLY A 31 -28.95 -20.19 -2.96
N ASN A 32 -28.06 -20.54 -2.03
CA ASN A 32 -26.62 -20.47 -2.26
C ASN A 32 -26.05 -21.74 -2.87
N THR A 33 -25.03 -21.58 -3.72
CA THR A 33 -24.29 -22.71 -4.29
C THR A 33 -23.51 -23.46 -3.20
N GLN A 34 -23.07 -24.71 -3.48
CA GLN A 34 -22.18 -25.42 -2.55
C GLN A 34 -20.87 -24.62 -2.32
N LYS A 35 -20.35 -23.98 -3.38
CA LYS A 35 -19.19 -23.08 -3.30
C LYS A 35 -19.42 -21.95 -2.28
N ASP A 36 -20.58 -21.27 -2.33
CA ASP A 36 -20.89 -20.20 -1.37
C ASP A 36 -20.88 -20.73 0.07
N ARG A 37 -21.50 -21.88 0.30
CA ARG A 37 -21.56 -22.49 1.64
C ARG A 37 -20.16 -22.83 2.19
N ASP A 38 -19.31 -23.43 1.34
CA ASP A 38 -17.96 -23.84 1.76
C ASP A 38 -17.08 -22.62 2.08
N ILE A 39 -17.17 -21.55 1.28
CA ILE A 39 -16.40 -20.33 1.51
C ILE A 39 -16.95 -19.56 2.73
N ILE A 40 -18.27 -19.47 2.90
CA ILE A 40 -18.89 -18.85 4.08
C ILE A 40 -18.49 -19.60 5.37
N ALA A 41 -18.48 -20.92 5.35
CA ALA A 41 -18.02 -21.70 6.50
C ALA A 41 -16.54 -21.44 6.85
N TYR A 42 -15.70 -21.25 5.84
CA TYR A 42 -14.31 -20.86 6.04
C TYR A 42 -14.19 -19.46 6.63
N ILE A 43 -14.98 -18.48 6.16
CA ILE A 43 -14.99 -17.11 6.72
C ILE A 43 -15.43 -17.14 8.19
N ASP A 44 -16.51 -17.91 8.51
CA ASP A 44 -16.98 -18.05 9.89
C ASP A 44 -15.91 -18.63 10.82
N GLU A 45 -15.24 -19.71 10.37
CA GLU A 45 -14.16 -20.34 11.14
C GLU A 45 -13.03 -19.34 11.43
N ARG A 46 -12.62 -18.58 10.42
CA ARG A 46 -11.52 -17.61 10.57
C ARG A 46 -11.91 -16.42 11.45
N LEU A 47 -13.11 -15.86 11.28
CA LEU A 47 -13.61 -14.78 12.12
C LEU A 47 -13.68 -15.19 13.60
N ALA A 48 -14.20 -16.40 13.88
CA ALA A 48 -14.34 -16.90 15.25
C ALA A 48 -13.00 -17.20 15.94
N ASN A 49 -11.93 -17.46 15.17
CA ASN A 49 -10.65 -17.92 15.72
C ASN A 49 -9.54 -16.86 15.68
N GLU A 50 -9.60 -15.89 14.79
CA GLU A 50 -8.46 -15.03 14.49
C GLU A 50 -8.79 -13.54 14.43
N TYR A 51 -10.05 -13.16 14.18
CA TYR A 51 -10.44 -11.76 14.10
C TYR A 51 -10.17 -11.05 15.43
N TYR A 52 -9.66 -9.82 15.39
CA TYR A 52 -9.32 -9.10 16.60
C TYR A 52 -10.52 -8.92 17.56
N TRP A 53 -11.73 -8.71 16.99
CA TRP A 53 -12.99 -8.59 17.76
C TRP A 53 -13.79 -9.90 17.81
N LEU A 54 -13.11 -11.03 17.92
CA LEU A 54 -13.75 -12.37 17.93
C LEU A 54 -14.76 -12.55 19.08
N ASP A 55 -14.63 -11.84 20.19
CA ASP A 55 -15.62 -11.90 21.29
C ASP A 55 -16.99 -11.37 20.83
N GLU A 56 -17.02 -10.32 20.00
CA GLU A 56 -18.27 -9.82 19.44
C GLU A 56 -18.78 -10.71 18.32
N VAL A 57 -17.89 -11.32 17.53
CA VAL A 57 -18.27 -12.34 16.53
C VAL A 57 -18.97 -13.50 17.22
N GLU A 58 -18.41 -14.03 18.31
CA GLU A 58 -19.02 -15.10 19.11
C GLU A 58 -20.44 -14.71 19.59
N ALA A 59 -20.58 -13.48 20.10
CA ALA A 59 -21.86 -13.00 20.61
C ALA A 59 -22.93 -12.76 19.53
N LYS A 60 -22.52 -12.46 18.27
CA LYS A 60 -23.44 -12.04 17.21
C LYS A 60 -23.52 -12.99 16.00
N SER A 61 -22.75 -14.06 15.97
CA SER A 61 -22.66 -15.00 14.83
C SER A 61 -24.00 -15.59 14.39
N ASP A 62 -24.95 -15.75 15.31
CA ASP A 62 -26.32 -16.22 15.00
C ASP A 62 -27.11 -15.20 14.13
N SER A 63 -26.72 -13.92 14.18
CA SER A 63 -27.34 -12.86 13.39
C SER A 63 -26.80 -12.76 11.96
N PHE A 64 -25.73 -13.48 11.62
CA PHE A 64 -25.08 -13.41 10.31
C PHE A 64 -25.93 -14.10 9.25
N ASN A 65 -26.11 -13.41 8.13
CA ASN A 65 -26.94 -13.92 7.04
C ASN A 65 -26.12 -14.84 6.10
N ARG A 66 -26.14 -16.14 6.35
CA ARG A 66 -25.42 -17.13 5.55
C ARG A 66 -26.10 -17.48 4.21
N ASN A 67 -27.24 -16.82 3.90
CA ASN A 67 -27.98 -17.04 2.65
C ASN A 67 -27.71 -15.95 1.61
N VAL A 68 -26.42 -15.61 1.43
CA VAL A 68 -25.93 -14.62 0.47
C VAL A 68 -24.78 -15.21 -0.37
N GLU A 69 -24.41 -14.54 -1.45
CA GLU A 69 -23.17 -14.84 -2.17
C GLU A 69 -21.96 -14.63 -1.25
N TRP A 70 -20.97 -15.52 -1.28
CA TRP A 70 -19.79 -15.42 -0.39
C TRP A 70 -19.06 -14.10 -0.48
N LYS A 71 -19.07 -13.43 -1.65
CA LYS A 71 -18.38 -12.12 -1.86
C LYS A 71 -18.97 -10.99 -1.01
N LYS A 72 -20.24 -11.11 -0.61
CA LYS A 72 -20.92 -10.11 0.23
C LYS A 72 -20.92 -10.50 1.71
N TYR A 73 -20.70 -11.77 2.01
CA TYR A 73 -20.90 -12.32 3.35
C TYR A 73 -20.04 -11.67 4.41
N LEU A 74 -18.74 -11.48 4.13
CA LEU A 74 -17.81 -10.89 5.10
C LEU A 74 -18.25 -9.46 5.48
N GLU A 75 -18.47 -8.59 4.49
CA GLU A 75 -18.87 -7.21 4.72
C GLU A 75 -20.23 -7.11 5.45
N GLU A 76 -21.22 -7.90 5.05
CA GLU A 76 -22.52 -7.94 5.74
C GLU A 76 -22.39 -8.44 7.19
N SER A 77 -21.50 -9.38 7.47
CA SER A 77 -21.25 -9.89 8.83
C SER A 77 -20.54 -8.84 9.69
N LEU A 78 -19.49 -8.20 9.17
CA LEU A 78 -18.75 -7.14 9.88
C LEU A 78 -19.64 -5.94 10.18
N SER A 79 -20.60 -5.62 9.31
CA SER A 79 -21.57 -4.52 9.53
C SER A 79 -22.52 -4.76 10.71
N ARG A 80 -22.62 -5.98 11.22
CA ARG A 80 -23.42 -6.34 12.42
C ARG A 80 -22.66 -6.06 13.72
N LEU A 81 -21.34 -5.90 13.64
CA LEU A 81 -20.50 -5.61 14.78
C LEU A 81 -20.56 -4.12 15.12
N THR A 82 -20.24 -3.77 16.36
CA THR A 82 -20.31 -2.40 16.88
C THR A 82 -19.02 -1.93 17.54
N THR A 83 -18.11 -2.86 17.84
CA THR A 83 -16.82 -2.55 18.49
C THR A 83 -15.66 -2.52 17.51
N ASN A 84 -15.88 -2.89 16.24
CA ASN A 84 -14.87 -3.00 15.20
C ASN A 84 -14.65 -1.68 14.41
N ALA A 85 -14.73 -0.54 15.10
CA ALA A 85 -14.58 0.77 14.44
C ALA A 85 -13.23 0.91 13.72
N ASP A 86 -12.15 0.34 14.27
CA ASP A 86 -10.82 0.39 13.68
C ASP A 86 -10.59 -0.60 12.52
N ASP A 87 -11.56 -1.48 12.23
CA ASP A 87 -11.55 -2.28 10.99
C ASP A 87 -12.14 -1.49 9.82
N GLY A 88 -11.58 -0.34 9.50
CA GLY A 88 -11.98 0.41 8.33
C GLY A 88 -12.20 1.90 8.59
N TYR A 89 -12.65 2.59 7.55
CA TYR A 89 -12.88 4.03 7.55
C TYR A 89 -14.21 4.37 6.85
N VAL A 90 -14.64 5.61 7.00
CA VAL A 90 -15.80 6.14 6.26
C VAL A 90 -15.27 6.95 5.08
N ASN A 91 -15.61 6.54 3.85
CA ASN A 91 -15.18 7.23 2.65
C ASN A 91 -15.91 8.57 2.45
N GLY A 92 -15.49 9.34 1.44
CA GLY A 92 -16.08 10.66 1.12
C GLY A 92 -17.57 10.63 0.77
N ASN A 93 -18.16 9.46 0.50
CA ASN A 93 -19.59 9.27 0.24
C ASN A 93 -20.37 8.85 1.50
N GLY A 94 -19.72 8.82 2.67
CA GLY A 94 -20.33 8.39 3.92
C GLY A 94 -20.51 6.87 4.05
N GLN A 95 -19.89 6.08 3.19
CA GLN A 95 -19.95 4.62 3.23
C GLN A 95 -18.79 4.06 4.08
N ARG A 96 -19.09 3.05 4.90
CA ARG A 96 -18.09 2.28 5.63
C ARG A 96 -17.33 1.38 4.67
N VAL A 97 -16.01 1.43 4.71
CA VAL A 97 -15.09 0.55 3.99
C VAL A 97 -14.28 -0.23 5.02
N TYR A 98 -14.32 -1.57 4.96
CA TYR A 98 -13.58 -2.42 5.88
C TYR A 98 -12.17 -2.71 5.36
N TYR A 99 -11.20 -2.81 6.26
CA TYR A 99 -9.85 -3.27 5.96
C TYR A 99 -9.80 -4.79 5.80
N SER A 100 -10.61 -5.52 6.58
CA SER A 100 -10.78 -6.97 6.43
C SER A 100 -11.39 -7.31 5.08
N TYR A 101 -10.79 -8.26 4.35
CA TYR A 101 -11.29 -8.66 3.03
C TYR A 101 -11.12 -10.14 2.73
N ILE A 102 -11.90 -10.62 1.75
CA ILE A 102 -11.70 -11.90 1.07
C ILE A 102 -11.84 -11.68 -0.43
N ARG A 103 -10.95 -12.28 -1.22
CA ARG A 103 -10.98 -12.17 -2.68
C ARG A 103 -10.48 -13.43 -3.37
N GLU A 104 -10.91 -13.61 -4.62
CA GLU A 104 -10.35 -14.59 -5.52
C GLU A 104 -9.04 -14.04 -6.11
N VAL A 105 -7.98 -14.85 -6.10
CA VAL A 105 -6.68 -14.51 -6.64
C VAL A 105 -6.20 -15.59 -7.60
N SER A 106 -5.30 -15.23 -8.53
CA SER A 106 -4.71 -16.20 -9.45
C SER A 106 -3.65 -17.04 -8.71
N SER A 107 -3.74 -18.36 -8.88
CA SER A 107 -2.73 -19.28 -8.34
C SER A 107 -1.43 -19.35 -9.17
N SER A 108 -1.41 -18.71 -10.34
CA SER A 108 -0.33 -18.85 -11.32
C SER A 108 0.73 -17.74 -11.29
N LEU A 109 0.51 -16.67 -10.52
CA LEU A 109 1.44 -15.56 -10.44
C LEU A 109 2.12 -15.56 -9.06
N THR A 110 3.43 -15.76 -9.06
CA THR A 110 4.25 -15.24 -7.97
C THR A 110 4.03 -13.71 -7.95
N ARG A 111 3.88 -13.08 -6.79
CA ARG A 111 3.59 -11.64 -6.65
C ARG A 111 4.57 -10.71 -7.38
N ALA A 112 5.72 -11.21 -7.79
CA ALA A 112 6.80 -10.45 -8.41
C ALA A 112 6.65 -10.26 -9.91
N GLU A 113 5.89 -11.11 -10.62
CA GLU A 113 5.80 -11.03 -12.08
C GLU A 113 4.41 -10.60 -12.53
N VAL A 114 4.36 -9.48 -13.18
CA VAL A 114 3.14 -8.90 -13.79
C VAL A 114 3.33 -8.86 -15.29
N LYS A 115 2.25 -9.10 -16.04
CA LYS A 115 2.21 -8.86 -17.47
C LYS A 115 1.31 -7.67 -17.75
N GLY A 116 1.87 -6.64 -18.38
CA GLY A 116 1.15 -5.42 -18.69
C GLY A 116 2.07 -4.36 -19.28
N PHE A 117 1.71 -3.10 -19.08
CA PHE A 117 2.48 -1.94 -19.56
C PHE A 117 3.28 -1.27 -18.45
N GLY A 118 2.95 -1.49 -17.18
CA GLY A 118 3.60 -0.87 -16.02
C GLY A 118 3.16 0.57 -15.75
N ILE A 119 1.95 0.92 -16.16
CA ILE A 119 1.37 2.25 -15.94
C ILE A 119 0.45 2.17 -14.72
N ASP A 120 0.71 3.00 -13.72
CA ASP A 120 -0.21 3.23 -12.61
C ASP A 120 -0.86 4.60 -12.77
N MET A 121 -2.20 4.61 -12.82
CA MET A 121 -2.97 5.80 -13.09
C MET A 121 -3.73 6.25 -11.85
N HIS A 122 -3.73 7.55 -11.62
CA HIS A 122 -4.51 8.15 -10.54
C HIS A 122 -6.01 7.90 -10.71
N THR A 123 -6.70 7.63 -9.61
CA THR A 123 -8.13 7.29 -9.63
C THR A 123 -9.04 8.47 -9.96
N THR A 124 -8.58 9.69 -9.78
CA THR A 124 -9.31 10.89 -10.22
C THR A 124 -9.12 11.08 -11.73
N ILE A 125 -10.23 11.04 -12.44
CA ILE A 125 -10.31 11.28 -13.86
C ILE A 125 -10.60 12.77 -14.07
N VAL A 126 -9.90 13.40 -14.99
CA VAL A 126 -10.00 14.83 -15.23
C VAL A 126 -10.63 15.15 -16.59
N PHE A 127 -11.15 16.35 -16.77
CA PHE A 127 -11.57 16.84 -18.07
C PHE A 127 -10.33 17.25 -18.89
N TYR A 128 -10.20 16.68 -20.07
CA TYR A 128 -9.28 17.16 -21.11
C TYR A 128 -9.93 18.25 -21.95
N ASP A 129 -11.20 18.07 -22.30
CA ASP A 129 -12.00 19.00 -23.08
C ASP A 129 -13.46 18.96 -22.59
N GLN A 130 -13.85 19.96 -21.82
CA GLN A 130 -15.20 20.05 -21.24
C GLN A 130 -16.28 20.25 -22.31
N GLN A 131 -15.97 20.96 -23.41
CA GLN A 131 -16.97 21.25 -24.45
C GLN A 131 -17.39 19.98 -25.21
N ASN A 132 -16.42 19.08 -25.44
CA ASN A 132 -16.64 17.80 -26.10
C ASN A 132 -16.87 16.67 -25.09
N ASN A 133 -16.83 16.95 -23.77
CA ASN A 133 -16.96 15.98 -22.69
C ASN A 133 -15.92 14.86 -22.79
N TYR A 134 -14.67 15.23 -23.12
CA TYR A 134 -13.54 14.32 -23.15
C TYR A 134 -12.80 14.32 -21.83
N TYR A 135 -12.54 13.13 -21.33
CA TYR A 135 -11.82 12.84 -20.10
C TYR A 135 -10.35 12.55 -20.38
N ALA A 136 -9.55 12.48 -19.35
CA ALA A 136 -8.15 12.04 -19.41
C ALA A 136 -7.75 11.30 -18.14
N PHE A 137 -6.74 10.43 -18.25
CA PHE A 137 -6.12 9.75 -17.13
C PHE A 137 -4.79 10.41 -16.81
N ILE A 138 -4.53 10.63 -15.53
CA ILE A 138 -3.24 11.13 -15.05
C ILE A 138 -2.38 9.94 -14.65
N ILE A 139 -1.15 9.91 -15.13
CA ILE A 139 -0.17 8.89 -14.74
C ILE A 139 0.42 9.27 -13.39
N GLU A 140 0.18 8.44 -12.38
CA GLU A 140 0.65 8.64 -11.03
C GLU A 140 2.03 8.04 -10.82
N SER A 141 2.28 6.85 -11.37
CA SER A 141 3.57 6.17 -11.27
C SER A 141 3.83 5.27 -12.47
N ILE A 142 5.08 4.97 -12.72
CA ILE A 142 5.53 4.01 -13.72
C ILE A 142 6.40 2.98 -13.01
N VAL A 143 6.10 1.70 -13.24
CA VAL A 143 6.90 0.60 -12.68
C VAL A 143 8.26 0.57 -13.40
N PRO A 144 9.39 0.59 -12.69
CA PRO A 144 10.71 0.46 -13.29
C PRO A 144 10.85 -0.80 -14.16
N ASN A 145 11.60 -0.70 -15.24
CA ASN A 145 11.85 -1.80 -16.19
C ASN A 145 10.59 -2.35 -16.89
N SER A 146 9.49 -1.61 -16.89
CA SER A 146 8.27 -1.94 -17.62
C SER A 146 8.29 -1.36 -19.05
N PRO A 147 7.41 -1.83 -19.96
CA PRO A 147 7.29 -1.24 -21.30
C PRO A 147 7.05 0.27 -21.29
N ALA A 148 6.30 0.79 -20.34
CA ALA A 148 6.06 2.22 -20.22
C ALA A 148 7.32 2.98 -19.78
N ALA A 149 8.14 2.40 -18.89
CA ALA A 149 9.43 2.98 -18.51
C ALA A 149 10.41 3.02 -19.69
N GLU A 150 10.49 1.94 -20.48
CA GLU A 150 11.33 1.86 -21.69
C GLU A 150 10.89 2.86 -22.77
N ALA A 151 9.60 3.18 -22.83
CA ALA A 151 9.02 4.17 -23.76
C ALA A 151 9.09 5.61 -23.23
N ASP A 152 9.81 5.87 -22.15
CA ASP A 152 9.95 7.19 -21.49
C ASP A 152 8.60 7.82 -21.11
N ILE A 153 7.60 7.02 -20.78
CA ILE A 153 6.36 7.52 -20.16
C ILE A 153 6.67 7.90 -18.70
N ARG A 154 6.12 9.02 -18.22
CA ARG A 154 6.51 9.61 -16.94
C ARG A 154 5.31 9.92 -16.07
N ARG A 155 5.56 9.98 -14.75
CA ARG A 155 4.63 10.57 -13.80
C ARG A 155 4.24 11.98 -14.25
N GLY A 156 2.95 12.29 -14.19
CA GLY A 156 2.39 13.57 -14.62
C GLY A 156 2.03 13.66 -16.10
N ASP A 157 2.36 12.66 -16.90
CA ASP A 157 1.83 12.52 -18.26
C ASP A 157 0.32 12.28 -18.20
N ILE A 158 -0.40 12.74 -19.21
CA ILE A 158 -1.86 12.69 -19.25
C ILE A 158 -2.30 11.93 -20.50
N ILE A 159 -2.92 10.77 -20.31
CA ILE A 159 -3.47 9.96 -21.41
C ILE A 159 -4.78 10.58 -21.86
N ILE A 160 -4.85 11.02 -23.12
CA ILE A 160 -6.02 11.67 -23.73
C ILE A 160 -6.76 10.77 -24.70
N LYS A 161 -6.07 9.76 -25.27
CA LYS A 161 -6.68 8.70 -26.09
C LYS A 161 -6.05 7.35 -25.83
N VAL A 162 -6.85 6.32 -26.02
CA VAL A 162 -6.45 4.91 -25.99
C VAL A 162 -6.97 4.26 -27.29
N ASN A 163 -6.08 3.72 -28.12
CA ASN A 163 -6.41 3.10 -29.41
C ASN A 163 -7.32 4.02 -30.26
N ASP A 164 -6.86 5.23 -30.60
CA ASP A 164 -7.60 6.24 -31.35
C ASP A 164 -8.91 6.74 -30.74
N SER A 165 -9.33 6.17 -29.60
CA SER A 165 -10.58 6.55 -28.94
C SER A 165 -10.35 7.58 -27.86
N TYR A 166 -11.07 8.71 -27.90
CA TYR A 166 -11.14 9.62 -26.79
C TYR A 166 -11.76 8.94 -25.55
N ILE A 167 -11.27 9.31 -24.39
CA ILE A 167 -11.80 8.88 -23.09
C ILE A 167 -13.07 9.71 -22.83
N THR A 168 -14.18 9.05 -22.52
CA THR A 168 -15.51 9.67 -22.37
C THR A 168 -16.23 9.09 -21.15
N PRO A 169 -17.33 9.71 -20.70
CA PRO A 169 -18.17 9.16 -19.63
C PRO A 169 -18.63 7.71 -19.84
N ASN A 170 -18.72 7.29 -21.12
CA ASN A 170 -19.24 5.96 -21.44
C ASN A 170 -18.17 4.86 -21.46
N ASN A 171 -16.89 5.20 -21.57
CA ASN A 171 -15.82 4.21 -21.78
C ASN A 171 -14.66 4.30 -20.76
N TYR A 172 -14.59 5.37 -19.93
CA TYR A 172 -13.42 5.62 -19.09
C TYR A 172 -13.11 4.44 -18.12
N VAL A 173 -14.11 3.84 -17.47
CA VAL A 173 -13.89 2.70 -16.56
C VAL A 173 -13.29 1.50 -17.32
N SER A 174 -13.84 1.21 -18.51
CA SER A 174 -13.33 0.09 -19.33
C SER A 174 -11.91 0.34 -19.82
N LEU A 175 -11.59 1.57 -20.24
CA LEU A 175 -10.25 1.92 -20.74
C LEU A 175 -9.24 1.96 -19.59
N PHE A 176 -9.61 2.53 -18.44
CA PHE A 176 -8.78 2.54 -17.24
C PHE A 176 -8.35 1.12 -16.87
N ASN A 177 -9.31 0.19 -16.68
CA ASN A 177 -9.02 -1.19 -16.30
C ASN A 177 -8.18 -1.96 -17.34
N LYS A 178 -8.18 -1.53 -18.60
CA LYS A 178 -7.38 -2.15 -19.67
C LYS A 178 -5.93 -1.69 -19.70
N VAL A 179 -5.68 -0.44 -19.31
CA VAL A 179 -4.36 0.21 -19.38
C VAL A 179 -3.60 0.11 -18.06
N GLN A 180 -4.31 0.06 -16.92
CA GLN A 180 -3.73 -0.06 -15.60
C GLN A 180 -2.72 -1.23 -15.50
N VAL A 181 -1.79 -1.19 -14.55
CA VAL A 181 -0.68 -2.14 -14.35
C VAL A 181 -1.07 -3.60 -14.64
N ASN A 182 -2.23 -4.03 -14.15
CA ASN A 182 -2.76 -5.39 -14.34
C ASN A 182 -3.78 -5.48 -15.50
N GLY A 183 -3.71 -4.56 -16.45
CA GLY A 183 -4.58 -4.54 -17.62
C GLY A 183 -4.39 -5.76 -18.52
N ASN A 184 -5.41 -6.09 -19.30
CA ASN A 184 -5.45 -7.32 -20.09
C ASN A 184 -5.21 -7.14 -21.59
N LEU A 185 -4.79 -5.95 -22.04
CA LEU A 185 -4.40 -5.70 -23.43
C LEU A 185 -3.01 -6.28 -23.70
N SER A 186 -2.82 -6.85 -24.88
CA SER A 186 -1.51 -7.26 -25.38
C SER A 186 -0.72 -6.11 -26.02
N GLU A 187 -1.44 -5.16 -26.59
CA GLU A 187 -0.89 -3.99 -27.27
C GLU A 187 -1.82 -2.81 -27.04
N VAL A 188 -1.27 -1.60 -26.98
CA VAL A 188 -2.03 -0.36 -26.86
C VAL A 188 -1.30 0.78 -27.55
N GLU A 189 -2.05 1.65 -28.24
CA GLU A 189 -1.60 2.95 -28.67
C GLU A 189 -2.15 4.02 -27.73
N LEU A 190 -1.27 4.84 -27.14
CA LEU A 190 -1.62 5.92 -26.26
C LEU A 190 -1.31 7.26 -26.89
N GLN A 191 -2.25 8.19 -26.85
CA GLN A 191 -1.96 9.58 -27.10
C GLN A 191 -1.84 10.30 -25.78
N ILE A 192 -0.65 10.87 -25.52
CA ILE A 192 -0.25 11.45 -24.24
C ILE A 192 -0.02 12.94 -24.41
N TYR A 193 -0.60 13.74 -23.52
CA TYR A 193 -0.29 15.15 -23.35
C TYR A 193 0.75 15.28 -22.24
N ARG A 194 1.93 15.79 -22.57
CA ARG A 194 3.06 15.99 -21.67
C ARG A 194 3.37 17.47 -21.53
N ARG A 195 3.48 17.95 -20.31
CA ARG A 195 3.96 19.29 -20.01
C ARG A 195 5.48 19.35 -20.07
N MET A 196 6.02 20.38 -20.72
CA MET A 196 7.45 20.57 -20.90
C MET A 196 7.98 21.55 -19.83
N GLY A 197 8.31 21.02 -18.64
CA GLY A 197 9.10 21.73 -17.60
C GLY A 197 8.80 23.23 -17.44
N ASP A 198 9.85 24.03 -17.44
CA ASP A 198 9.81 25.47 -17.16
C ASP A 198 9.18 26.32 -18.27
N SER A 199 9.02 25.81 -19.47
CA SER A 199 8.55 26.59 -20.62
C SER A 199 7.05 26.86 -20.59
N GLY A 200 6.28 26.07 -19.84
CA GLY A 200 4.82 26.07 -19.89
C GLY A 200 4.27 25.54 -21.23
N GLU A 201 5.16 25.07 -22.12
CA GLU A 201 4.78 24.40 -23.37
C GLU A 201 4.34 22.97 -23.06
N ALA A 202 3.55 22.42 -23.95
CA ALA A 202 3.14 21.02 -23.89
C ALA A 202 3.34 20.36 -25.25
N GLU A 203 3.58 19.08 -25.23
CA GLU A 203 3.67 18.26 -26.44
C GLU A 203 2.64 17.12 -26.41
N THR A 204 2.26 16.67 -27.59
CA THR A 204 1.43 15.48 -27.74
C THR A 204 2.27 14.36 -28.31
N LEU A 205 2.37 13.28 -27.58
CA LEU A 205 3.12 12.08 -27.95
C LEU A 205 2.15 10.98 -28.36
N ASN A 206 2.52 10.20 -29.39
CA ASN A 206 1.86 8.93 -29.71
C ASN A 206 2.84 7.82 -29.36
N VAL A 207 2.42 6.92 -28.46
CA VAL A 207 3.26 5.85 -27.94
C VAL A 207 2.56 4.51 -28.13
N GLU A 208 3.22 3.59 -28.81
CA GLU A 208 2.76 2.21 -28.95
C GLU A 208 3.46 1.33 -27.91
N LEU A 209 2.70 0.56 -27.14
CA LEU A 209 3.22 -0.36 -26.15
C LEU A 209 2.77 -1.79 -26.42
N THR A 210 3.69 -2.72 -26.26
CA THR A 210 3.41 -4.16 -26.21
C THR A 210 3.58 -4.64 -24.79
N ALA A 211 2.57 -5.33 -24.25
CA ALA A 211 2.59 -5.85 -22.89
C ALA A 211 3.70 -6.91 -22.73
N ALA A 212 4.57 -6.71 -21.76
CA ALA A 212 5.65 -7.64 -21.41
C ALA A 212 5.49 -8.12 -19.96
N GLN A 213 6.26 -9.15 -19.60
CA GLN A 213 6.46 -9.52 -18.20
C GLN A 213 7.54 -8.63 -17.59
N PHE A 214 7.27 -8.10 -16.41
CA PHE A 214 8.22 -7.35 -15.61
C PHE A 214 7.97 -7.65 -14.13
N SER A 215 8.96 -7.41 -13.30
CA SER A 215 8.80 -7.50 -11.84
C SER A 215 8.21 -6.21 -11.30
N GLU A 216 7.19 -6.32 -10.45
CA GLU A 216 6.74 -5.18 -9.65
C GLU A 216 7.91 -4.70 -8.78
N CYS A 217 8.08 -3.40 -8.69
CA CYS A 217 9.08 -2.77 -7.84
C CYS A 217 8.46 -1.57 -7.14
N SER A 218 8.48 -1.60 -5.82
CA SER A 218 7.92 -0.52 -5.00
C SER A 218 8.89 0.65 -4.80
N VAL A 219 10.17 0.50 -5.14
CA VAL A 219 11.13 1.60 -5.25
C VAL A 219 11.04 2.17 -6.66
N VAL A 220 10.22 3.22 -6.83
CA VAL A 220 9.95 3.78 -8.17
C VAL A 220 10.87 4.93 -8.53
N HIS A 221 11.55 5.52 -7.53
CA HIS A 221 12.54 6.57 -7.74
C HIS A 221 13.50 6.64 -6.54
N SER A 222 14.79 6.83 -6.84
CA SER A 222 15.83 7.07 -5.85
C SER A 222 16.85 8.03 -6.45
N GLU A 223 17.21 9.07 -5.73
CA GLU A 223 18.23 10.02 -6.17
C GLU A 223 18.89 10.72 -4.98
N ILE A 224 20.11 11.23 -5.20
CA ILE A 224 20.81 12.12 -4.29
C ILE A 224 20.62 13.56 -4.77
N ILE A 225 19.87 14.34 -4.02
CA ILE A 225 19.62 15.75 -4.34
C ILE A 225 20.78 16.58 -3.83
N GLU A 226 21.50 17.21 -4.76
CA GLU A 226 22.61 18.12 -4.45
C GLU A 226 22.09 19.55 -4.24
N GLY A 227 22.36 20.11 -3.06
CA GLY A 227 21.98 21.46 -2.67
C GLY A 227 22.95 22.03 -1.66
N SER A 228 22.45 22.82 -0.69
CA SER A 228 23.27 23.25 0.45
C SER A 228 23.64 22.08 1.38
N LYS A 229 22.91 20.99 1.28
CA LYS A 229 23.17 19.66 1.86
C LYS A 229 22.97 18.62 0.78
N ARG A 230 23.52 17.42 0.99
CA ARG A 230 23.27 16.24 0.18
C ARG A 230 22.15 15.44 0.85
N VAL A 231 21.06 15.23 0.13
CA VAL A 231 19.83 14.61 0.65
C VAL A 231 19.51 13.39 -0.19
N GLY A 232 19.33 12.21 0.44
CA GLY A 232 18.75 11.04 -0.19
C GLY A 232 17.24 11.20 -0.33
N TYR A 233 16.73 11.11 -1.54
CA TYR A 233 15.30 11.13 -1.82
C TYR A 233 14.88 9.79 -2.38
N LEU A 234 13.95 9.12 -1.69
CA LEU A 234 13.45 7.80 -2.02
C LEU A 234 11.93 7.82 -2.16
N VAL A 235 11.40 7.41 -3.30
CA VAL A 235 9.95 7.18 -3.48
C VAL A 235 9.65 5.69 -3.35
N TYR A 236 8.91 5.34 -2.31
CA TYR A 236 8.60 3.96 -1.95
C TYR A 236 7.08 3.76 -1.89
N THR A 237 6.51 3.03 -2.86
CA THR A 237 5.07 2.93 -3.09
C THR A 237 4.38 1.75 -2.40
N GLY A 238 5.15 0.84 -1.80
CA GLY A 238 4.59 -0.31 -1.08
C GLY A 238 5.66 -1.06 -0.28
N PHE A 239 5.31 -1.56 0.89
CA PHE A 239 6.16 -2.45 1.69
C PHE A 239 6.00 -3.88 1.19
N ASP A 240 6.78 -4.20 0.18
CA ASP A 240 6.73 -5.44 -0.59
C ASP A 240 8.06 -6.17 -0.48
N THR A 241 8.01 -7.41 0.00
CA THR A 241 9.22 -8.22 0.24
C THR A 241 10.04 -8.47 -1.03
N HIS A 242 9.42 -8.40 -2.20
CA HIS A 242 10.13 -8.54 -3.48
C HIS A 242 11.00 -7.33 -3.82
N SER A 243 10.67 -6.16 -3.26
CA SER A 243 11.41 -4.91 -3.46
C SER A 243 12.48 -4.66 -2.42
N ASP A 244 12.60 -5.52 -1.39
CA ASP A 244 13.51 -5.31 -0.27
C ASP A 244 14.99 -5.20 -0.72
N GLU A 245 15.42 -6.00 -1.70
CA GLU A 245 16.79 -5.95 -2.23
C GLU A 245 17.05 -4.62 -2.94
N VAL A 246 16.09 -4.13 -3.74
CA VAL A 246 16.19 -2.84 -4.43
C VAL A 246 16.17 -1.68 -3.42
N LEU A 247 15.33 -1.79 -2.37
CA LEU A 247 15.29 -0.83 -1.28
C LEU A 247 16.64 -0.70 -0.58
N LEU A 248 17.22 -1.84 -0.17
CA LEU A 248 18.52 -1.85 0.51
C LEU A 248 19.65 -1.36 -0.41
N ALA A 249 19.61 -1.67 -1.70
CA ALA A 249 20.57 -1.16 -2.67
C ALA A 249 20.50 0.38 -2.78
N ALA A 250 19.30 0.96 -2.86
CA ALA A 250 19.12 2.41 -2.88
C ALA A 250 19.63 3.08 -1.59
N LEU A 251 19.40 2.47 -0.43
CA LEU A 251 19.92 2.98 0.84
C LEU A 251 21.45 2.83 0.94
N SER A 252 22.04 1.75 0.36
CA SER A 252 23.50 1.58 0.27
C SER A 252 24.15 2.67 -0.58
N GLU A 253 23.50 3.09 -1.69
CA GLU A 253 23.99 4.22 -2.49
C GLU A 253 23.99 5.53 -1.70
N PHE A 254 23.00 5.75 -0.81
CA PHE A 254 22.96 6.90 0.07
C PHE A 254 24.07 6.86 1.12
N ASP A 255 24.35 5.70 1.71
CA ASP A 255 25.44 5.49 2.67
C ASP A 255 26.81 5.73 2.01
N GLU A 256 27.08 5.13 0.85
CA GLU A 256 28.30 5.31 0.07
C GLU A 256 28.55 6.80 -0.32
N ALA A 257 27.48 7.57 -0.44
CA ALA A 257 27.53 8.98 -0.77
C ALA A 257 27.62 9.91 0.46
N ASP A 258 27.77 9.37 1.65
CA ASP A 258 27.77 10.13 2.93
C ASP A 258 26.51 11.00 3.08
N VAL A 259 25.34 10.48 2.68
CA VAL A 259 24.06 11.16 2.87
C VAL A 259 23.66 11.08 4.33
N ASN A 260 23.41 12.21 4.95
CA ASN A 260 23.01 12.30 6.36
C ASN A 260 21.60 12.89 6.59
N GLU A 261 20.91 13.21 5.53
CA GLU A 261 19.51 13.62 5.53
C GLU A 261 18.76 12.78 4.50
N VAL A 262 17.67 12.14 4.91
CA VAL A 262 16.86 11.31 4.03
C VAL A 262 15.41 11.78 4.03
N ILE A 263 14.83 11.83 2.85
CA ILE A 263 13.41 12.06 2.62
C ILE A 263 12.83 10.81 1.99
N ILE A 264 11.87 10.16 2.67
CA ILE A 264 11.12 9.03 2.12
C ILE A 264 9.72 9.51 1.72
N ASP A 265 9.40 9.36 0.44
CA ASP A 265 8.09 9.71 -0.10
C ASP A 265 7.16 8.50 -0.05
N LEU A 266 6.21 8.54 0.85
CA LEU A 266 5.18 7.51 1.07
C LEU A 266 3.79 7.99 0.66
N ARG A 267 3.66 9.09 -0.10
CA ARG A 267 2.34 9.69 -0.41
C ARG A 267 1.41 8.77 -1.21
N THR A 268 1.94 7.76 -1.89
CA THR A 268 1.17 6.74 -2.64
C THR A 268 1.29 5.35 -2.02
N ASN A 269 1.81 5.25 -0.79
CA ASN A 269 2.13 3.97 -0.16
C ASN A 269 1.05 3.55 0.86
N GLY A 270 0.20 2.61 0.48
CA GLY A 270 -0.85 2.04 1.33
C GLY A 270 -0.37 1.05 2.40
N GLY A 271 0.93 0.87 2.57
CA GLY A 271 1.51 -0.08 3.52
C GLY A 271 2.03 -1.36 2.89
N GLY A 272 1.99 -2.46 3.62
CA GLY A 272 2.44 -3.79 3.19
C GLY A 272 2.99 -4.66 4.31
N ALA A 273 4.08 -5.38 4.05
CA ALA A 273 4.67 -6.32 4.99
C ALA A 273 5.37 -5.62 6.17
N VAL A 274 5.08 -6.06 7.38
CA VAL A 274 5.78 -5.58 8.61
C VAL A 274 7.28 -5.85 8.50
N ASN A 275 7.68 -7.00 7.95
CA ASN A 275 9.09 -7.36 7.81
C ASN A 275 9.87 -6.39 6.90
N SER A 276 9.25 -5.87 5.83
CA SER A 276 9.88 -4.85 4.99
C SER A 276 10.00 -3.51 5.73
N ALA A 277 9.01 -3.17 6.58
CA ALA A 277 9.12 -2.00 7.45
C ALA A 277 10.26 -2.15 8.49
N VAL A 278 10.44 -3.34 9.06
CA VAL A 278 11.57 -3.66 9.94
C VAL A 278 12.90 -3.49 9.19
N LYS A 279 13.03 -4.02 7.97
CA LYS A 279 14.24 -3.88 7.17
C LYS A 279 14.58 -2.42 6.87
N LEU A 280 13.57 -1.64 6.44
CA LEU A 280 13.76 -0.21 6.21
C LEU A 280 14.23 0.48 7.49
N ALA A 281 13.53 0.30 8.62
CA ALA A 281 13.92 0.93 9.89
C ALA A 281 15.33 0.51 10.34
N SER A 282 15.69 -0.77 10.15
CA SER A 282 17.02 -1.29 10.53
C SER A 282 18.14 -0.65 9.70
N ALA A 283 17.91 -0.41 8.40
CA ALA A 283 18.88 0.22 7.52
C ALA A 283 19.00 1.75 7.73
N LEU A 284 17.94 2.39 8.21
CA LEU A 284 17.98 3.83 8.53
C LEU A 284 18.74 4.15 9.82
N LEU A 285 18.73 3.23 10.79
CA LEU A 285 19.22 3.47 12.14
C LEU A 285 20.61 2.89 12.38
N PRO A 286 21.35 3.42 13.40
CA PRO A 286 22.61 2.83 13.84
C PRO A 286 22.46 1.35 14.26
N ALA A 287 23.50 0.55 14.04
CA ALA A 287 23.57 -0.86 14.46
C ALA A 287 23.29 -1.08 15.96
N THR A 288 23.46 -0.04 16.80
CA THR A 288 23.13 -0.08 18.23
C THR A 288 21.64 -0.21 18.52
N PHE A 289 20.78 -0.07 17.52
CA PHE A 289 19.34 -0.29 17.62
C PHE A 289 18.93 -1.74 17.31
N GLU A 290 19.82 -2.58 16.85
CA GLU A 290 19.54 -4.01 16.63
C GLU A 290 18.92 -4.64 17.89
N GLY A 291 17.87 -5.43 17.71
CA GLY A 291 17.13 -6.10 18.78
C GLY A 291 16.17 -5.20 19.56
N LYS A 292 16.09 -3.90 19.27
CA LYS A 292 15.04 -3.05 19.85
C LYS A 292 13.70 -3.27 19.16
N VAL A 293 12.62 -3.14 19.91
CA VAL A 293 11.26 -3.27 19.41
C VAL A 293 10.92 -2.09 18.50
N LEU A 294 10.60 -2.36 17.22
CA LEU A 294 10.01 -1.37 16.33
C LEU A 294 8.51 -1.24 16.59
N CYS A 295 7.84 -2.38 16.69
CA CYS A 295 6.41 -2.44 17.02
C CYS A 295 6.03 -3.75 17.70
N GLU A 296 4.87 -3.72 18.39
CA GLU A 296 4.17 -4.86 18.95
C GLU A 296 2.87 -5.09 18.18
N ALA A 297 2.63 -6.30 17.70
CA ALA A 297 1.32 -6.74 17.22
C ALA A 297 0.52 -7.33 18.39
N ARG A 298 -0.45 -6.58 18.90
CA ARG A 298 -1.33 -7.01 19.99
C ARG A 298 -2.57 -7.68 19.43
N ARG A 299 -2.78 -8.95 19.82
CA ARG A 299 -3.86 -9.80 19.35
C ARG A 299 -4.93 -9.98 20.43
N ASN A 300 -6.13 -10.42 20.02
CA ASN A 300 -7.11 -10.88 20.98
C ASN A 300 -6.55 -12.08 21.75
N PRO A 301 -6.57 -12.10 23.10
CA PRO A 301 -6.02 -13.20 23.91
C PRO A 301 -6.65 -14.56 23.65
N LYS A 302 -7.87 -14.59 23.10
CA LYS A 302 -8.60 -15.83 22.78
C LYS A 302 -8.29 -16.36 21.38
N ASN A 303 -7.39 -15.70 20.61
CA ASN A 303 -7.08 -16.15 19.26
C ASN A 303 -6.51 -17.58 19.25
N VAL A 304 -6.75 -18.30 18.15
CA VAL A 304 -6.36 -19.73 18.03
C VAL A 304 -4.84 -19.96 18.10
N LYS A 305 -4.02 -18.96 17.79
CA LYS A 305 -2.55 -19.05 17.89
C LYS A 305 -2.09 -19.04 19.36
N GLY A 306 -2.94 -18.65 20.31
CA GLY A 306 -2.60 -18.53 21.74
C GLY A 306 -1.54 -17.48 22.03
N VAL A 307 -1.28 -16.56 21.09
CA VAL A 307 -0.29 -15.48 21.20
C VAL A 307 -1.02 -14.17 21.35
N ALA A 308 -0.94 -13.57 22.55
CA ALA A 308 -1.59 -12.28 22.82
C ALA A 308 -0.79 -11.09 22.29
N SER A 309 0.52 -11.24 22.13
CA SER A 309 1.44 -10.19 21.69
C SER A 309 2.63 -10.79 20.95
N GLU A 310 3.09 -10.10 19.91
CA GLU A 310 4.26 -10.45 19.11
C GLU A 310 5.06 -9.18 18.84
N GLU A 311 6.35 -9.19 19.19
CA GLU A 311 7.23 -8.05 18.96
C GLU A 311 8.01 -8.21 17.66
N PHE A 312 8.06 -7.15 16.87
CA PHE A 312 8.89 -7.03 15.69
C PHE A 312 10.12 -6.21 16.01
N LEU A 313 11.26 -6.90 16.03
CA LEU A 313 12.53 -6.34 16.44
C LEU A 313 13.31 -5.84 15.24
N LEU A 314 14.05 -4.75 15.40
CA LEU A 314 15.04 -4.31 14.42
C LEU A 314 16.07 -5.42 14.20
N ALA A 315 16.32 -5.72 12.93
CA ALA A 315 17.21 -6.82 12.51
C ALA A 315 18.63 -6.29 12.24
N ALA A 316 19.61 -7.20 12.20
CA ALA A 316 20.90 -6.89 11.63
C ALA A 316 20.77 -6.46 10.15
N SER A 317 21.51 -5.45 9.76
CA SER A 317 21.54 -4.93 8.39
C SER A 317 23.00 -4.71 7.97
N ASP A 318 23.28 -4.90 6.69
CA ASP A 318 24.60 -4.57 6.11
C ASP A 318 24.70 -3.07 5.75
N VAL A 319 23.56 -2.33 5.83
CA VAL A 319 23.46 -0.91 5.54
C VAL A 319 22.99 -0.19 6.81
N HIS A 320 23.67 0.89 7.20
CA HIS A 320 23.31 1.73 8.33
C HIS A 320 23.57 3.21 7.98
N LEU A 321 22.50 3.95 7.72
CA LEU A 321 22.59 5.38 7.44
C LEU A 321 22.81 6.23 8.71
N ASP A 322 22.77 5.61 9.88
CA ASP A 322 23.00 6.23 11.19
C ASP A 322 22.18 7.51 11.44
N LEU A 323 20.93 7.54 10.90
CA LEU A 323 20.07 8.71 10.99
C LEU A 323 19.65 8.99 12.44
N ASP A 324 19.70 10.25 12.82
CA ASP A 324 19.14 10.79 14.07
C ASP A 324 17.78 11.49 13.85
N HIS A 325 17.33 11.60 12.60
CA HIS A 325 16.06 12.20 12.19
C HIS A 325 15.66 11.66 10.81
N LEU A 326 14.34 11.52 10.57
CA LEU A 326 13.79 11.17 9.26
C LEU A 326 12.76 12.21 8.81
N THR A 327 12.72 12.54 7.52
CA THR A 327 11.61 13.28 6.91
C THR A 327 10.79 12.35 6.02
N VAL A 328 9.46 12.39 6.16
CA VAL A 328 8.54 11.57 5.39
C VAL A 328 7.52 12.45 4.70
N ILE A 329 7.30 12.23 3.38
CA ILE A 329 6.20 12.87 2.65
C ILE A 329 5.00 11.93 2.66
N THR A 330 3.84 12.44 3.10
CA THR A 330 2.62 11.65 3.28
C THR A 330 1.40 12.25 2.58
N SER A 331 0.41 11.41 2.36
CA SER A 331 -0.95 11.78 1.97
C SER A 331 -1.97 10.91 2.73
N ASN A 332 -3.26 11.10 2.44
CA ASN A 332 -4.32 10.23 2.94
C ASN A 332 -4.26 8.79 2.39
N HIS A 333 -3.41 8.53 1.40
CA HIS A 333 -3.09 7.18 0.91
C HIS A 333 -1.95 6.51 1.70
N SER A 334 -1.18 7.29 2.47
CA SER A 334 -0.16 6.73 3.38
C SER A 334 -0.85 6.01 4.53
N ALA A 335 -0.72 4.69 4.57
CA ALA A 335 -1.46 3.86 5.52
C ALA A 335 -0.59 2.74 6.11
N SER A 336 -0.96 2.25 7.29
CA SER A 336 -0.52 0.94 7.78
C SER A 336 1.00 0.87 7.99
N ALA A 337 1.78 0.10 7.20
CA ALA A 337 3.25 0.02 7.34
C ALA A 337 3.93 1.38 7.13
N SER A 338 3.36 2.27 6.32
CA SER A 338 3.84 3.66 6.17
C SER A 338 3.69 4.45 7.47
N GLU A 339 2.57 4.27 8.16
CA GLU A 339 2.32 4.89 9.47
C GLU A 339 3.14 4.21 10.56
N LEU A 340 3.35 2.89 10.43
CA LEU A 340 4.19 2.12 11.33
C LEU A 340 5.64 2.61 11.33
N ILE A 341 6.24 2.94 10.19
CA ILE A 341 7.59 3.52 10.13
C ILE A 341 7.65 4.82 10.93
N ILE A 342 6.68 5.71 10.75
CA ILE A 342 6.64 6.99 11.46
C ILE A 342 6.52 6.77 12.97
N MET A 343 5.53 5.98 13.38
CA MET A 343 5.24 5.77 14.81
C MET A 343 6.25 4.85 15.49
N GLY A 344 6.78 3.86 14.77
CA GLY A 344 7.84 2.97 15.25
C GLY A 344 9.12 3.74 15.57
N LEU A 345 9.58 4.61 14.66
CA LEU A 345 10.76 5.45 14.90
C LEU A 345 10.53 6.44 16.05
N ARG A 346 9.36 7.09 16.12
CA ARG A 346 8.98 7.96 17.25
C ARG A 346 8.95 7.18 18.58
N GLY A 347 8.54 5.90 18.54
CA GLY A 347 8.61 4.99 19.69
C GLY A 347 10.04 4.72 20.17
N LEU A 348 11.01 4.80 19.29
CA LEU A 348 12.45 4.64 19.55
C LEU A 348 13.16 5.98 19.89
N ASP A 349 12.40 7.04 20.09
CA ASP A 349 12.92 8.42 20.31
C ASP A 349 13.69 9.01 19.11
N ILE A 350 13.43 8.49 17.90
CA ILE A 350 13.93 9.08 16.65
C ILE A 350 12.89 10.07 16.13
N PRO A 351 13.21 11.37 16.01
CA PRO A 351 12.31 12.36 15.46
C PRO A 351 11.95 12.06 14.01
N VAL A 352 10.66 12.18 13.66
CA VAL A 352 10.19 12.07 12.30
C VAL A 352 9.37 13.31 11.95
N THR A 353 9.84 14.07 10.96
CA THR A 353 9.08 15.19 10.39
C THR A 353 8.17 14.69 9.29
N VAL A 354 6.88 14.93 9.41
CA VAL A 354 5.85 14.57 8.44
C VAL A 354 5.48 15.79 7.61
N VAL A 355 5.62 15.67 6.29
CA VAL A 355 5.33 16.73 5.30
C VAL A 355 4.23 16.25 4.38
N GLY A 356 3.23 17.06 4.07
CA GLY A 356 2.15 16.68 3.15
C GLY A 356 0.78 16.83 3.75
N SER A 357 -0.01 15.76 3.80
CA SER A 357 -1.32 15.76 4.45
C SER A 357 -1.44 14.62 5.47
N THR A 358 -2.53 14.66 6.26
CA THR A 358 -2.83 13.64 7.26
C THR A 358 -2.93 12.26 6.61
N THR A 359 -2.30 11.26 7.24
CA THR A 359 -2.31 9.87 6.78
C THR A 359 -3.68 9.21 6.96
N ASN A 360 -3.82 7.96 6.55
CA ASN A 360 -5.09 7.23 6.56
C ASN A 360 -5.63 6.94 7.96
N GLY A 361 -4.76 6.54 8.90
CA GLY A 361 -5.17 6.13 10.25
C GLY A 361 -5.36 4.62 10.42
N LYS A 362 -4.71 3.78 9.62
CA LYS A 362 -4.77 2.33 9.78
C LYS A 362 -3.73 1.84 10.80
N ASN A 363 -4.11 1.77 12.06
CA ASN A 363 -3.29 1.30 13.18
C ASN A 363 -3.44 -0.21 13.48
N CYS A 364 -4.02 -0.96 12.56
CA CYS A 364 -4.29 -2.39 12.69
C CYS A 364 -3.70 -3.20 11.54
N GLY A 365 -3.51 -4.50 11.78
CA GLY A 365 -2.92 -5.40 10.81
C GLY A 365 -3.63 -6.75 10.69
N MET A 366 -3.19 -7.54 9.72
CA MET A 366 -3.83 -8.78 9.33
C MET A 366 -2.82 -9.90 9.06
N ASP A 367 -3.19 -11.13 9.41
CA ASP A 367 -2.50 -12.33 8.93
C ASP A 367 -3.17 -12.76 7.63
N VAL A 368 -2.47 -12.57 6.52
CA VAL A 368 -2.99 -12.94 5.19
C VAL A 368 -2.83 -14.43 4.97
N THR A 369 -3.92 -15.09 4.61
CA THR A 369 -3.89 -16.52 4.26
C THR A 369 -4.40 -16.75 2.85
N ARG A 370 -3.80 -17.73 2.16
CA ARG A 370 -4.21 -18.15 0.84
C ARG A 370 -4.60 -19.61 0.87
N ARG A 371 -5.76 -19.95 0.31
CA ARG A 371 -6.28 -21.32 0.29
C ARG A 371 -7.21 -21.57 -0.89
N THR A 372 -7.17 -22.79 -1.42
CA THR A 372 -8.17 -23.24 -2.39
C THR A 372 -9.38 -23.83 -1.65
N ILE A 373 -10.56 -23.28 -1.93
CA ILE A 373 -11.85 -23.78 -1.42
C ILE A 373 -12.80 -23.94 -2.60
N SER A 374 -13.40 -25.11 -2.75
CA SER A 374 -14.33 -25.42 -3.87
C SER A 374 -13.80 -24.96 -5.23
N SER A 375 -12.51 -25.29 -5.51
CA SER A 375 -11.77 -24.95 -6.75
C SER A 375 -11.51 -23.45 -6.95
N THR A 376 -11.73 -22.62 -5.94
CA THR A 376 -11.44 -21.19 -5.97
C THR A 376 -10.22 -20.92 -5.07
N TYR A 377 -9.19 -20.31 -5.64
CA TYR A 377 -8.03 -19.87 -4.86
C TYR A 377 -8.31 -18.51 -4.26
N LEU A 378 -8.36 -18.46 -2.96
CA LEU A 378 -8.77 -17.30 -2.17
C LEU A 378 -7.62 -16.73 -1.38
N GLU A 379 -7.58 -15.41 -1.29
CA GLU A 379 -6.81 -14.66 -0.30
C GLU A 379 -7.81 -14.08 0.71
N TYR A 380 -7.57 -14.34 2.00
CA TYR A 380 -8.37 -13.88 3.11
C TYR A 380 -7.51 -13.18 4.15
N ALA A 381 -7.91 -12.00 4.54
CA ALA A 381 -7.16 -11.10 5.40
C ALA A 381 -8.09 -10.38 6.40
N PRO A 382 -8.48 -11.02 7.51
CA PRO A 382 -9.18 -10.34 8.59
C PRO A 382 -8.20 -9.50 9.40
N ILE A 383 -8.66 -8.43 10.04
CA ILE A 383 -7.86 -7.75 11.06
C ILE A 383 -7.62 -8.71 12.23
N THR A 384 -6.37 -9.02 12.52
CA THR A 384 -5.97 -9.98 13.55
C THR A 384 -5.18 -9.36 14.70
N PHE A 385 -4.67 -8.14 14.52
CA PHE A 385 -3.91 -7.44 15.55
C PHE A 385 -4.01 -5.92 15.44
N MET A 386 -3.77 -5.24 16.56
CA MET A 386 -3.51 -3.81 16.63
C MET A 386 -2.01 -3.58 16.74
N CYS A 387 -1.52 -2.52 16.10
CA CYS A 387 -0.11 -2.12 16.15
C CYS A 387 0.14 -1.12 17.27
N LEU A 388 1.23 -1.34 18.03
CA LEU A 388 1.73 -0.39 19.01
C LEU A 388 3.22 -0.19 18.80
N ASN A 389 3.72 1.03 19.03
CA ASN A 389 5.16 1.28 19.00
C ASN A 389 5.86 0.79 20.29
N ALA A 390 7.18 0.96 20.37
CA ALA A 390 7.97 0.54 21.53
C ALA A 390 7.54 1.17 22.88
N LYS A 391 6.77 2.26 22.86
CA LYS A 391 6.22 2.92 24.05
C LYS A 391 4.80 2.42 24.40
N GLY A 392 4.26 1.50 23.59
CA GLY A 392 2.89 1.01 23.75
C GLY A 392 1.82 1.96 23.23
N GLU A 393 2.20 2.95 22.43
CA GLU A 393 1.27 3.88 21.76
C GLU A 393 0.73 3.25 20.48
N GLY A 394 -0.57 3.35 20.25
CA GLY A 394 -1.28 2.80 19.09
C GLY A 394 -2.45 3.68 18.65
N ASP A 395 -2.46 4.97 19.02
CA ASP A 395 -3.58 5.91 18.91
C ASP A 395 -3.57 6.76 17.65
N TRP A 396 -3.06 6.22 16.52
CA TRP A 396 -3.08 6.94 15.23
C TRP A 396 -4.24 6.55 14.30
N GLY A 397 -5.33 6.02 14.85
CA GLY A 397 -6.52 5.63 14.08
C GLY A 397 -7.22 6.79 13.34
N ASP A 398 -6.97 8.04 13.76
CA ASP A 398 -7.45 9.25 13.07
C ASP A 398 -6.44 9.81 12.04
N GLY A 399 -5.36 9.08 11.76
CA GLY A 399 -4.24 9.50 10.92
C GLY A 399 -3.19 10.33 11.66
N ILE A 400 -1.98 10.30 11.11
CA ILE A 400 -0.85 11.10 11.59
C ILE A 400 -0.91 12.45 10.91
N LYS A 401 -1.06 13.51 11.68
CA LYS A 401 -1.09 14.89 11.14
C LYS A 401 0.30 15.31 10.69
N PRO A 402 0.42 16.04 9.57
CA PRO A 402 1.70 16.56 9.12
C PRO A 402 2.20 17.68 10.04
N ASP A 403 3.53 17.75 10.20
CA ASP A 403 4.21 18.87 10.83
C ASP A 403 4.27 20.07 9.88
N VAL A 404 4.33 19.79 8.56
CA VAL A 404 4.25 20.76 7.47
C VAL A 404 3.10 20.39 6.55
N ASP A 405 1.96 21.06 6.72
CA ASP A 405 0.76 20.83 5.92
C ASP A 405 0.89 21.49 4.54
N VAL A 406 1.11 20.66 3.52
CA VAL A 406 1.31 21.13 2.14
C VAL A 406 -0.03 21.50 1.49
N VAL A 407 -1.13 20.85 1.87
CA VAL A 407 -2.47 21.18 1.36
C VAL A 407 -2.87 22.60 1.78
N ALA A 408 -2.49 23.01 2.99
CA ALA A 408 -2.72 24.37 3.46
C ALA A 408 -1.77 25.41 2.83
N LEU A 409 -0.64 24.97 2.26
CA LEU A 409 0.35 25.85 1.63
C LEU A 409 0.14 26.06 0.14
N ASP A 410 -0.55 25.11 -0.53
CA ASP A 410 -0.73 25.15 -1.98
C ASP A 410 -2.15 24.71 -2.36
N GLU A 411 -2.96 25.66 -2.86
CA GLU A 411 -4.32 25.42 -3.32
C GLU A 411 -4.38 24.45 -4.53
N THR A 412 -3.26 24.26 -5.23
CA THR A 412 -3.15 23.34 -6.37
C THR A 412 -2.77 21.91 -6.01
N TYR A 413 -2.38 21.68 -4.74
CA TYR A 413 -2.07 20.33 -4.25
C TYR A 413 -3.35 19.49 -4.12
N PRO A 414 -3.38 18.20 -4.48
CA PRO A 414 -2.29 17.35 -4.98
C PRO A 414 -2.03 17.41 -6.49
N LEU A 415 -2.70 18.22 -7.24
CA LEU A 415 -2.56 18.37 -8.70
C LEU A 415 -1.87 19.68 -9.07
N PRO A 416 -1.04 19.70 -10.16
CA PRO A 416 -0.71 18.61 -11.07
C PRO A 416 0.42 17.71 -10.55
N PHE A 417 0.37 16.42 -10.92
CA PHE A 417 1.50 15.53 -10.75
C PHE A 417 2.67 16.00 -11.62
N VAL A 418 3.86 15.98 -11.04
CA VAL A 418 5.13 16.28 -11.73
C VAL A 418 6.07 15.08 -11.60
N PRO A 419 7.07 14.92 -12.45
CA PRO A 419 8.06 13.85 -12.28
C PRO A 419 8.65 13.83 -10.86
N TRP A 420 8.95 12.64 -10.36
CA TRP A 420 9.63 12.49 -9.08
C TRP A 420 10.97 13.24 -9.09
N GLY A 421 11.40 13.79 -7.97
CA GLY A 421 12.59 14.62 -7.86
C GLY A 421 12.45 16.04 -8.44
N SER A 422 11.30 16.37 -9.01
CA SER A 422 11.07 17.69 -9.61
C SER A 422 11.05 18.80 -8.55
N ARG A 423 11.76 19.90 -8.85
CA ARG A 423 11.71 21.13 -8.04
C ARG A 423 10.38 21.88 -8.12
N TYR A 424 9.44 21.39 -8.91
CA TYR A 424 8.05 21.85 -8.95
C TYR A 424 7.12 21.02 -8.07
N ASP A 425 7.64 19.95 -7.45
CA ASP A 425 6.90 19.18 -6.45
C ASP A 425 6.88 19.94 -5.12
N VAL A 426 5.74 20.53 -4.79
CA VAL A 426 5.56 21.37 -3.59
C VAL A 426 5.89 20.61 -2.31
N ALA A 427 5.50 19.33 -2.24
CA ALA A 427 5.75 18.50 -1.07
C ALA A 427 7.24 18.17 -0.92
N LEU A 428 7.94 17.82 -2.02
CA LEU A 428 9.38 17.62 -2.01
C LEU A 428 10.13 18.89 -1.63
N MET A 429 9.73 20.04 -2.19
CA MET A 429 10.38 21.33 -1.85
C MET A 429 10.15 21.72 -0.39
N ALA A 430 8.97 21.42 0.18
CA ALA A 430 8.70 21.62 1.60
C ALA A 430 9.54 20.69 2.48
N ALA A 431 9.70 19.43 2.08
CA ALA A 431 10.54 18.45 2.76
C ALA A 431 12.03 18.84 2.71
N LEU A 432 12.55 19.26 1.56
CA LEU A 432 13.92 19.77 1.44
C LEU A 432 14.17 20.99 2.35
N LYS A 433 13.19 21.89 2.41
CA LYS A 433 13.26 23.03 3.32
C LYS A 433 13.27 22.61 4.80
N SER A 434 12.50 21.59 5.18
CA SER A 434 12.44 21.11 6.57
C SER A 434 13.77 20.53 7.04
N VAL A 435 14.55 19.88 6.16
CA VAL A 435 15.92 19.42 6.45
C VAL A 435 16.98 20.52 6.23
N GLY A 436 16.56 21.75 5.93
CA GLY A 436 17.47 22.89 5.71
C GLY A 436 18.28 22.78 4.42
N CYS A 437 17.84 21.98 3.45
CA CYS A 437 18.47 21.92 2.12
C CYS A 437 17.87 22.98 1.20
N THR A 438 18.73 23.82 0.62
CA THR A 438 18.37 24.77 -0.43
C THR A 438 18.91 24.28 -1.76
N VAL A 439 18.01 24.04 -2.70
CA VAL A 439 18.34 23.75 -4.10
C VAL A 439 18.12 24.98 -4.95
N GLY A 440 19.02 25.23 -5.90
CA GLY A 440 18.86 26.35 -6.86
C GLY A 440 17.66 26.06 -7.79
N GLY A 441 16.83 27.05 -8.08
CA GLY A 441 15.73 26.90 -9.02
C GLY A 441 14.61 27.92 -8.82
N PRO A 442 13.54 27.85 -9.62
CA PRO A 442 12.43 28.77 -9.51
C PRO A 442 11.77 28.66 -8.13
N THR A 443 11.45 29.80 -7.56
CA THR A 443 10.82 29.92 -6.24
C THR A 443 9.29 29.85 -6.30
N ARG A 444 8.72 29.51 -7.45
CA ARG A 444 7.27 29.52 -7.68
C ARG A 444 6.86 28.18 -8.31
N ALA A 445 5.84 27.55 -7.74
CA ALA A 445 5.15 26.45 -8.41
C ALA A 445 4.80 26.88 -9.83
N MET A 446 4.95 25.96 -10.81
CA MET A 446 4.47 26.25 -12.16
C MET A 446 3.01 26.66 -12.06
N ALA A 447 2.66 27.78 -12.68
CA ALA A 447 1.25 28.11 -12.90
C ALA A 447 0.65 26.96 -13.71
N SER A 448 0.08 25.99 -13.03
CA SER A 448 -0.48 24.80 -13.65
C SER A 448 -1.82 25.16 -14.25
N GLU A 449 -2.06 24.76 -15.49
CA GLU A 449 -3.42 24.52 -15.93
C GLU A 449 -4.00 23.46 -14.96
N SER A 450 -4.92 23.86 -14.11
CA SER A 450 -5.64 22.94 -13.24
C SER A 450 -6.65 22.19 -14.10
N PHE A 451 -6.56 20.89 -14.17
CA PHE A 451 -7.62 20.07 -14.74
C PHE A 451 -8.75 19.91 -13.73
N GLU A 452 -9.96 20.19 -14.14
CA GLU A 452 -11.14 19.95 -13.32
C GLU A 452 -11.43 18.43 -13.23
N ALA A 453 -11.73 17.95 -12.03
CA ALA A 453 -12.11 16.56 -11.83
C ALA A 453 -13.43 16.25 -12.55
N ALA A 454 -13.46 15.18 -13.34
CA ALA A 454 -14.61 14.72 -14.12
C ALA A 454 -15.30 13.52 -13.48
N ALA A 455 -14.53 12.60 -12.91
CA ALA A 455 -15.01 11.36 -12.29
C ALA A 455 -13.95 10.79 -11.36
N THR A 456 -14.31 9.75 -10.62
CA THR A 456 -13.39 8.97 -9.79
C THR A 456 -13.61 7.49 -10.04
N ILE A 457 -12.54 6.72 -10.15
CA ILE A 457 -12.56 5.27 -10.12
C ILE A 457 -12.55 4.86 -8.65
N ALA A 458 -13.43 3.94 -8.26
CA ALA A 458 -13.40 3.38 -6.92
C ALA A 458 -12.06 2.62 -6.72
N GLU A 459 -11.30 3.05 -5.73
CA GLU A 459 -10.05 2.37 -5.38
C GLU A 459 -10.33 0.95 -4.92
N PRO A 460 -9.58 -0.05 -5.42
CA PRO A 460 -9.64 -1.36 -4.82
C PRO A 460 -9.11 -1.27 -3.39
N ILE A 461 -9.85 -1.80 -2.41
CA ILE A 461 -9.52 -1.88 -0.97
C ILE A 461 -8.11 -2.48 -0.72
N VAL A 462 -7.51 -3.03 -1.75
CA VAL A 462 -6.29 -3.85 -1.76
C VAL A 462 -4.99 -3.06 -1.52
N GLY A 463 -5.00 -1.72 -1.65
CA GLY A 463 -3.79 -0.89 -1.48
C GLY A 463 -3.34 -0.67 -0.03
N MET A 464 -4.23 -0.83 0.96
CA MET A 464 -3.93 -0.50 2.36
C MET A 464 -3.65 -1.76 3.16
N ARG A 465 -2.38 -2.21 3.21
CA ARG A 465 -2.01 -3.48 3.84
C ARG A 465 -0.93 -3.30 4.91
N LEU A 466 -1.24 -3.72 6.12
CA LEU A 466 -0.24 -4.18 7.08
C LEU A 466 -0.47 -5.69 7.25
N TYR A 467 0.48 -6.51 6.86
CA TYR A 467 0.36 -7.94 7.01
C TYR A 467 1.66 -8.58 7.48
N HIS A 468 1.50 -9.64 8.25
CA HIS A 468 2.53 -10.60 8.55
C HIS A 468 2.38 -11.78 7.58
N GLU A 469 3.41 -12.09 6.82
CA GLU A 469 3.44 -13.31 6.01
C GLU A 469 3.63 -14.49 6.96
N CYS A 470 2.56 -15.24 7.20
CA CYS A 470 2.70 -16.54 7.86
C CYS A 470 3.39 -17.47 6.87
N GLU A 471 4.62 -17.90 7.17
CA GLU A 471 5.24 -19.03 6.48
C GLU A 471 4.27 -20.23 6.53
N GLN A 472 3.99 -20.80 5.35
CA GLN A 472 3.08 -21.94 5.18
C GLN A 472 3.69 -23.24 5.68
#